data_7909503f161ee2ee38d46170845ab2f9
#
_entry.id   7909503f161ee2ee38d46170845ab2f9
#
_cell.length_a   1.000
_cell.length_b   1.000
_cell.length_c   1.000
_cell.angle_alpha   90.00
_cell.angle_beta   90.00
_cell.angle_gamma   90.00
#
_symmetry.space_group_name_H-M   'P 1'
#
loop_
_entity.id
_entity.type
_entity.pdbx_description
1 polymer ?
#
loop_
_entity_poly.entity_id
_entity_poly.type
_entity_poly.pdbx_seq_one_letter_code
_entity_poly.pdbx_strand_id
1 'polypeptide(L)'
;MVYKYDFLIIGSGVAGMSYALKVARAHKGKVCMICKTSLDEANTSFAQGGVASVTNLEVDNFDKHIQDTMIAGDYISDYKAVKQVVTMAPEQIKELVEWGVNFDKQQDGKFDLHREGGHSEFRILHHADDTGAEIQRGLMEAVRNCPDIDIKENHFAVEIITQHHLGARVTRRTPYINCYGAYVLNPETQKVDTYLSKVTVMCTGGCGAVYQTTTNPVIATGDGEAMVYRAKGTVADMEFVQFHPTALYHPGETHPAFLITEAMRGYGGILRLPNGESFMEKYDKRLSLAPRDIVARAIDKEMKKHGLDHVCLDVTHKNPEETKHHFPNIYAKCLSIGIDITKDYIPVRPAAHYMCGGIKVDLNGCSSINRLYALGECSCTGLHGGNRLASNSLIEAVVYADTAAKHSIEHVDEYDFNEKVPAWNDEGTLTNEEKVLITQSVKEVGECMSNYVGIVRSDLRLKRAWDRLDLLYEETENLFKRVKVSKELCELRNMINVGYLITRMAIERKESRGLHYTIDYPVHAYDKK
;
A
#
# COMPACT_ATOMS: atom_id res chain seq x y z
N MET A 1 17.62 19.97 -15.45
CA MET A 1 18.76 20.28 -14.52
C MET A 1 19.34 18.96 -13.97
N VAL A 2 20.57 19.02 -13.36
CA VAL A 2 21.15 17.83 -12.70
C VAL A 2 21.34 18.16 -11.22
N TYR A 3 20.76 17.36 -10.35
CA TYR A 3 20.88 17.43 -8.90
C TYR A 3 21.68 16.25 -8.37
N LYS A 4 22.40 16.41 -7.27
CA LYS A 4 23.20 15.36 -6.64
C LYS A 4 22.87 15.26 -5.15
N TYR A 5 22.44 14.09 -4.72
CA TYR A 5 22.12 13.76 -3.33
C TYR A 5 22.76 12.43 -2.94
N ASP A 6 23.26 12.32 -1.73
CA ASP A 6 23.76 11.04 -1.24
C ASP A 6 22.61 10.06 -1.04
N PHE A 7 21.47 10.53 -0.52
CA PHE A 7 20.25 9.77 -0.32
C PHE A 7 19.07 10.43 -1.05
N LEU A 8 18.45 9.71 -1.97
CA LEU A 8 17.24 10.11 -2.68
C LEU A 8 16.07 9.23 -2.24
N ILE A 9 15.06 9.83 -1.61
CA ILE A 9 13.88 9.15 -1.09
C ILE A 9 12.69 9.49 -1.97
N ILE A 10 11.99 8.47 -2.49
CA ILE A 10 10.83 8.63 -3.37
C ILE A 10 9.58 8.19 -2.61
N GLY A 11 8.82 9.17 -2.11
CA GLY A 11 7.60 9.00 -1.32
C GLY A 11 7.71 9.55 0.09
N SER A 12 6.59 10.07 0.61
CA SER A 12 6.46 10.84 1.85
C SER A 12 5.56 10.21 2.91
N GLY A 13 5.26 8.91 2.78
CA GLY A 13 4.56 8.17 3.81
C GLY A 13 5.46 7.86 5.03
N VAL A 14 4.92 7.15 6.01
CA VAL A 14 5.62 6.78 7.25
C VAL A 14 7.01 6.19 6.99
N ALA A 15 7.17 5.32 5.99
CA ALA A 15 8.45 4.71 5.65
C ALA A 15 9.50 5.75 5.21
N GLY A 16 9.13 6.61 4.25
CA GLY A 16 10.04 7.61 3.69
C GLY A 16 10.47 8.65 4.70
N MET A 17 9.54 9.19 5.48
CA MET A 17 9.85 10.19 6.51
C MET A 17 10.69 9.62 7.64
N SER A 18 10.37 8.40 8.13
CA SER A 18 11.17 7.73 9.15
C SER A 18 12.60 7.47 8.67
N TYR A 19 12.76 6.98 7.44
CA TYR A 19 14.08 6.78 6.85
C TYR A 19 14.85 8.10 6.70
N ALA A 20 14.20 9.16 6.18
CA ALA A 20 14.83 10.47 5.99
C ALA A 20 15.38 11.05 7.29
N LEU A 21 14.58 11.01 8.38
CA LEU A 21 15.00 11.48 9.70
C LEU A 21 16.21 10.71 10.23
N LYS A 22 16.26 9.39 10.03
CA LYS A 22 17.37 8.54 10.49
C LYS A 22 18.67 8.83 9.75
N VAL A 23 18.63 8.95 8.42
CA VAL A 23 19.85 9.24 7.63
C VAL A 23 20.31 10.69 7.81
N ALA A 24 19.39 11.64 7.98
CA ALA A 24 19.73 13.04 8.29
C ALA A 24 20.48 13.16 9.63
N ARG A 25 20.01 12.47 10.69
CA ARG A 25 20.69 12.41 12.00
C ARG A 25 22.14 11.89 11.93
N ALA A 26 22.45 11.04 10.94
CA ALA A 26 23.79 10.49 10.76
C ALA A 26 24.78 11.49 10.14
N HIS A 27 24.30 12.60 9.55
CA HIS A 27 25.12 13.62 8.87
C HIS A 27 26.11 13.04 7.84
N LYS A 28 25.70 11.98 7.12
CA LYS A 28 26.54 11.27 6.14
C LYS A 28 26.44 11.80 4.72
N GLY A 29 25.65 12.84 4.48
CA GLY A 29 25.50 13.42 3.17
C GLY A 29 24.19 14.17 3.00
N LYS A 30 23.92 14.63 1.77
CA LYS A 30 22.72 15.37 1.40
C LYS A 30 21.55 14.43 1.22
N VAL A 31 20.43 14.75 1.86
CA VAL A 31 19.19 13.99 1.80
C VAL A 31 18.15 14.76 0.98
N CYS A 32 17.53 14.09 0.02
CA CYS A 32 16.39 14.64 -0.71
C CYS A 32 15.19 13.70 -0.59
N MET A 33 14.04 14.27 -0.27
CA MET A 33 12.76 13.58 -0.32
C MET A 33 11.90 14.20 -1.41
N ILE A 34 11.42 13.37 -2.33
CA ILE A 34 10.47 13.79 -3.36
C ILE A 34 9.12 13.11 -3.17
N CYS A 35 8.04 13.84 -3.36
CA CYS A 35 6.68 13.30 -3.39
C CYS A 35 5.90 13.90 -4.56
N LYS A 36 5.03 13.10 -5.16
CA LYS A 36 4.28 13.47 -6.37
C LYS A 36 3.10 14.40 -6.14
N THR A 37 2.78 14.64 -4.87
CA THR A 37 1.79 15.60 -4.37
C THR A 37 2.38 16.34 -3.18
N SER A 38 1.55 16.87 -2.29
CA SER A 38 1.99 17.42 -1.02
C SER A 38 2.45 16.35 -0.03
N LEU A 39 3.21 16.76 0.97
CA LEU A 39 3.83 15.87 1.96
C LEU A 39 2.81 15.12 2.84
N ASP A 40 1.63 15.70 3.03
CA ASP A 40 0.53 15.17 3.85
C ASP A 40 -0.34 14.14 3.11
N GLU A 41 -0.29 14.09 1.77
CA GLU A 41 -1.09 13.16 0.99
C GLU A 41 -0.36 11.81 0.82
N ALA A 42 -0.62 10.90 1.73
CA ALA A 42 -0.06 9.54 1.73
C ALA A 42 -1.08 8.53 2.25
N ASN A 43 -0.93 7.24 1.89
CA ASN A 43 -1.78 6.15 2.46
C ASN A 43 -1.75 6.16 4.00
N THR A 44 -0.65 6.58 4.61
CA THR A 44 -0.49 6.72 6.06
C THR A 44 -1.60 7.59 6.65
N SER A 45 -1.90 8.74 6.04
CA SER A 45 -2.91 9.69 6.51
C SER A 45 -4.33 9.10 6.57
N PHE A 46 -4.60 8.07 5.79
CA PHE A 46 -5.92 7.41 5.72
C PHE A 46 -6.01 6.14 6.56
N ALA A 47 -4.95 5.77 7.28
CA ALA A 47 -4.94 4.57 8.11
C ALA A 47 -5.71 4.81 9.43
N GLN A 48 -6.92 4.27 9.52
CA GLN A 48 -7.77 4.38 10.73
C GLN A 48 -7.34 3.41 11.85
N GLY A 49 -6.72 2.27 11.48
CA GLY A 49 -6.22 1.27 12.43
C GLY A 49 -5.01 1.77 13.21
N GLY A 50 -4.52 0.93 14.12
CA GLY A 50 -3.37 1.26 14.96
C GLY A 50 -2.04 0.70 14.44
N VAL A 51 -1.07 0.63 15.35
CA VAL A 51 0.26 0.05 15.14
C VAL A 51 0.45 -1.10 16.13
N ALA A 52 0.73 -2.30 15.60
CA ALA A 52 0.93 -3.48 16.43
C ALA A 52 2.33 -3.49 17.06
N SER A 53 2.41 -3.55 18.38
CA SER A 53 3.69 -3.70 19.09
C SER A 53 3.51 -4.33 20.47
N VAL A 54 4.37 -5.26 20.83
CA VAL A 54 4.41 -5.87 22.17
C VAL A 54 5.06 -4.87 23.14
N THR A 55 4.24 -4.04 23.78
CA THR A 55 4.70 -3.03 24.75
C THR A 55 4.48 -3.43 26.21
N ASN A 56 3.65 -4.45 26.47
CA ASN A 56 3.37 -4.97 27.81
C ASN A 56 3.71 -6.47 27.89
N LEU A 57 4.90 -6.78 28.39
CA LEU A 57 5.41 -8.15 28.52
C LEU A 57 4.77 -8.96 29.66
N GLU A 58 3.92 -8.37 30.51
CA GLU A 58 3.19 -9.09 31.56
C GLU A 58 2.04 -9.94 31.00
N VAL A 59 1.41 -9.49 29.91
CA VAL A 59 0.24 -10.14 29.29
C VAL A 59 0.50 -10.63 27.88
N ASP A 60 1.48 -10.05 27.19
CA ASP A 60 1.81 -10.36 25.79
C ASP A 60 3.28 -10.76 25.65
N ASN A 61 3.65 -11.39 24.54
CA ASN A 61 5.03 -11.68 24.19
C ASN A 61 5.24 -11.73 22.67
N PHE A 62 6.48 -11.69 22.25
CA PHE A 62 6.86 -11.71 20.83
C PHE A 62 6.39 -12.98 20.11
N ASP A 63 6.45 -14.14 20.75
CA ASP A 63 6.07 -15.40 20.12
C ASP A 63 4.58 -15.45 19.77
N LYS A 64 3.71 -14.89 20.64
CA LYS A 64 2.27 -14.76 20.33
C LYS A 64 2.06 -13.86 19.09
N HIS A 65 2.74 -12.72 19.01
CA HIS A 65 2.59 -11.80 17.86
C HIS A 65 3.16 -12.43 16.58
N ILE A 66 4.30 -13.13 16.67
CA ILE A 66 4.87 -13.90 15.55
C ILE A 66 3.87 -14.95 15.07
N GLN A 67 3.30 -15.73 16.00
CA GLN A 67 2.32 -16.78 15.66
C GLN A 67 1.06 -16.21 14.99
N ASP A 68 0.50 -15.12 15.53
CA ASP A 68 -0.66 -14.44 14.94
C ASP A 68 -0.36 -13.97 13.51
N THR A 69 0.84 -13.42 13.28
CA THR A 69 1.29 -12.96 11.95
C THR A 69 1.45 -14.14 10.99
N MET A 70 2.08 -15.24 11.43
CA MET A 70 2.25 -16.44 10.59
C MET A 70 0.91 -17.08 10.20
N ILE A 71 -0.04 -17.14 11.15
CA ILE A 71 -1.40 -17.65 10.88
C ILE A 71 -2.11 -16.75 9.86
N ALA A 72 -2.08 -15.44 10.07
CA ALA A 72 -2.72 -14.49 9.15
C ALA A 72 -2.12 -14.58 7.74
N GLY A 73 -0.80 -14.70 7.63
CA GLY A 73 -0.06 -14.85 6.37
C GLY A 73 -0.19 -16.22 5.70
N ASP A 74 -1.06 -17.10 6.21
CA ASP A 74 -1.28 -18.46 5.70
C ASP A 74 0.01 -19.31 5.68
N TYR A 75 0.87 -19.09 6.67
CA TYR A 75 2.17 -19.76 6.85
C TYR A 75 3.14 -19.67 5.67
N ILE A 76 2.96 -18.68 4.77
CA ILE A 76 3.92 -18.38 3.70
C ILE A 76 4.70 -17.09 3.98
N SER A 77 4.48 -16.47 5.14
CA SER A 77 5.31 -15.37 5.62
C SER A 77 6.75 -15.84 5.85
N ASP A 78 7.72 -14.97 5.61
CA ASP A 78 9.13 -15.23 5.97
C ASP A 78 9.30 -15.07 7.48
N TYR A 79 9.56 -16.16 8.18
CA TYR A 79 9.73 -16.17 9.64
C TYR A 79 10.80 -15.18 10.12
N LYS A 80 11.88 -14.97 9.35
CA LYS A 80 12.95 -14.04 9.73
C LYS A 80 12.46 -12.60 9.66
N ALA A 81 11.72 -12.25 8.61
CA ALA A 81 11.11 -10.92 8.48
C ALA A 81 10.07 -10.68 9.57
N VAL A 82 9.21 -11.68 9.85
CA VAL A 82 8.22 -11.59 10.94
C VAL A 82 8.91 -11.38 12.29
N LYS A 83 9.92 -12.19 12.60
CA LYS A 83 10.66 -12.07 13.86
C LYS A 83 11.32 -10.69 13.98
N GLN A 84 12.00 -10.22 12.93
CA GLN A 84 12.64 -8.91 12.91
C GLN A 84 11.66 -7.79 13.23
N VAL A 85 10.54 -7.72 12.48
CA VAL A 85 9.55 -6.66 12.67
C VAL A 85 8.96 -6.70 14.07
N VAL A 86 8.54 -7.87 14.55
CA VAL A 86 7.90 -8.02 15.85
C VAL A 86 8.85 -7.66 17.01
N THR A 87 10.11 -8.10 16.93
CA THR A 87 11.07 -7.86 18.03
C THR A 87 11.63 -6.45 18.06
N MET A 88 11.74 -5.77 16.91
CA MET A 88 12.23 -4.39 16.82
C MET A 88 11.11 -3.35 17.04
N ALA A 89 9.84 -3.75 16.93
CA ALA A 89 8.69 -2.86 17.04
C ALA A 89 8.71 -1.93 18.27
N PRO A 90 8.95 -2.39 19.51
CA PRO A 90 8.87 -1.54 20.69
C PRO A 90 9.84 -0.35 20.67
N GLU A 91 11.02 -0.52 20.10
CA GLU A 91 12.00 0.55 19.95
C GLU A 91 11.55 1.59 18.94
N GLN A 92 10.97 1.12 17.81
CA GLN A 92 10.45 2.01 16.79
C GLN A 92 9.24 2.82 17.26
N ILE A 93 8.40 2.27 18.13
CA ILE A 93 7.31 3.02 18.78
C ILE A 93 7.88 4.16 19.65
N LYS A 94 8.93 3.92 20.42
CA LYS A 94 9.57 4.98 21.21
C LYS A 94 10.09 6.10 20.32
N GLU A 95 10.71 5.75 19.22
CA GLU A 95 11.24 6.72 18.26
C GLU A 95 10.15 7.57 17.59
N LEU A 96 8.99 6.95 17.23
CA LEU A 96 7.83 7.70 16.75
C LEU A 96 7.34 8.73 17.78
N VAL A 97 7.31 8.36 19.08
CA VAL A 97 6.95 9.28 20.17
C VAL A 97 7.97 10.42 20.29
N GLU A 98 9.27 10.12 20.16
CA GLU A 98 10.33 11.15 20.15
C GLU A 98 10.18 12.13 18.99
N TRP A 99 9.66 11.70 17.84
CA TRP A 99 9.35 12.56 16.71
C TRP A 99 7.99 13.28 16.81
N GLY A 100 7.33 13.19 17.99
CA GLY A 100 6.12 13.95 18.31
C GLY A 100 4.81 13.27 17.94
N VAL A 101 4.83 11.94 17.72
CA VAL A 101 3.59 11.15 17.55
C VAL A 101 2.96 10.89 18.92
N ASN A 102 1.67 11.18 19.06
CA ASN A 102 0.92 11.03 20.30
C ASN A 102 0.00 9.80 20.19
N PHE A 103 0.35 8.73 20.92
CA PHE A 103 -0.55 7.60 21.12
C PHE A 103 -1.39 7.80 22.37
N ASP A 104 -2.62 7.30 22.39
CA ASP A 104 -3.53 7.40 23.52
C ASP A 104 -2.96 6.66 24.73
N LYS A 105 -3.19 7.23 25.93
CA LYS A 105 -2.71 6.74 27.20
C LYS A 105 -3.81 6.62 28.22
N GLN A 106 -3.71 5.62 29.06
CA GLN A 106 -4.54 5.44 30.24
C GLN A 106 -4.18 6.46 31.32
N GLN A 107 -5.00 6.56 32.36
CA GLN A 107 -4.80 7.50 33.48
C GLN A 107 -3.48 7.27 34.23
N ASP A 108 -2.93 6.06 34.18
CA ASP A 108 -1.64 5.70 34.80
C ASP A 108 -0.42 6.04 33.91
N GLY A 109 -0.65 6.62 32.72
CA GLY A 109 0.37 7.02 31.75
C GLY A 109 0.85 5.90 30.83
N LYS A 110 0.38 4.67 30.98
CA LYS A 110 0.64 3.58 30.04
C LYS A 110 -0.17 3.78 28.76
N PHE A 111 0.30 3.17 27.65
CA PHE A 111 -0.44 3.18 26.40
C PHE A 111 -1.80 2.51 26.58
N ASP A 112 -2.83 3.11 26.01
CA ASP A 112 -4.12 2.47 25.82
C ASP A 112 -4.03 1.53 24.61
N LEU A 113 -4.27 0.24 24.83
CA LEU A 113 -4.05 -0.78 23.82
C LEU A 113 -5.35 -1.42 23.40
N HIS A 114 -5.57 -1.50 22.09
CA HIS A 114 -6.69 -2.22 21.50
C HIS A 114 -6.29 -3.62 21.02
N ARG A 115 -7.29 -4.43 20.70
CA ARG A 115 -7.14 -5.71 20.02
C ARG A 115 -7.96 -5.70 18.74
N GLU A 116 -7.32 -6.03 17.63
CA GLU A 116 -7.97 -6.19 16.33
C GLU A 116 -8.12 -7.66 15.93
N GLY A 117 -8.89 -7.93 14.88
CA GLY A 117 -9.11 -9.28 14.36
C GLY A 117 -7.81 -9.97 13.96
N GLY A 118 -7.64 -11.22 14.36
CA GLY A 118 -6.43 -12.01 14.14
C GLY A 118 -5.36 -11.88 15.23
N HIS A 119 -5.43 -10.87 16.11
CA HIS A 119 -4.53 -10.75 17.26
C HIS A 119 -5.05 -11.53 18.46
N SER A 120 -4.17 -12.29 19.12
CA SER A 120 -4.47 -13.02 20.35
C SER A 120 -4.51 -12.13 21.59
N GLU A 121 -3.78 -10.99 21.57
CA GLU A 121 -3.63 -10.09 22.72
C GLU A 121 -3.87 -8.61 22.36
N PHE A 122 -4.02 -7.77 23.39
CA PHE A 122 -4.12 -6.32 23.27
C PHE A 122 -2.73 -5.73 23.05
N ARG A 123 -2.40 -5.33 21.81
CA ARG A 123 -1.08 -4.81 21.43
C ARG A 123 -1.14 -3.67 20.42
N ILE A 124 -2.33 -3.18 20.09
CA ILE A 124 -2.50 -2.16 19.07
C ILE A 124 -2.50 -0.79 19.73
N LEU A 125 -1.44 -0.01 19.47
CA LEU A 125 -1.37 1.40 19.81
C LEU A 125 -2.23 2.19 18.84
N HIS A 126 -2.91 3.20 19.32
CA HIS A 126 -3.82 4.01 18.51
C HIS A 126 -3.86 5.48 18.98
N HIS A 127 -4.42 6.33 18.14
CA HIS A 127 -4.83 7.69 18.47
C HIS A 127 -6.26 7.87 18.00
N ALA A 128 -7.22 7.79 18.92
CA ALA A 128 -8.64 7.72 18.61
C ALA A 128 -8.94 6.73 17.46
N ASP A 129 -9.62 7.17 16.41
CA ASP A 129 -9.88 6.42 15.17
C ASP A 129 -9.10 6.99 13.96
N ASP A 130 -7.97 7.67 14.21
CA ASP A 130 -7.19 8.41 13.21
C ASP A 130 -5.67 8.29 13.42
N THR A 131 -5.22 7.10 13.78
CA THR A 131 -3.81 6.83 14.15
C THR A 131 -2.83 7.19 13.04
N GLY A 132 -3.19 6.91 11.78
CA GLY A 132 -2.32 7.20 10.65
C GLY A 132 -2.12 8.69 10.41
N ALA A 133 -3.18 9.50 10.55
CA ALA A 133 -3.08 10.95 10.41
C ALA A 133 -2.18 11.55 11.51
N GLU A 134 -2.28 11.06 12.75
CA GLU A 134 -1.40 11.51 13.84
C GLU A 134 0.07 11.14 13.58
N ILE A 135 0.35 9.92 13.09
CA ILE A 135 1.72 9.51 12.71
C ILE A 135 2.24 10.42 11.58
N GLN A 136 1.42 10.64 10.54
CA GLN A 136 1.79 11.51 9.43
C GLN A 136 2.07 12.94 9.91
N ARG A 137 1.23 13.49 10.79
CA ARG A 137 1.40 14.82 11.39
C ARG A 137 2.73 14.94 12.13
N GLY A 138 3.00 14.02 13.06
CA GLY A 138 4.22 14.06 13.88
C GLY A 138 5.49 13.95 13.04
N LEU A 139 5.53 12.98 12.11
CA LEU A 139 6.68 12.80 11.23
C LEU A 139 6.86 13.98 10.25
N MET A 140 5.78 14.52 9.69
CA MET A 140 5.82 15.67 8.80
C MET A 140 6.39 16.90 9.51
N GLU A 141 5.98 17.16 10.74
CA GLU A 141 6.52 18.24 11.56
C GLU A 141 8.02 18.04 11.82
N ALA A 142 8.43 16.81 12.19
CA ALA A 142 9.84 16.48 12.41
C ALA A 142 10.69 16.67 11.14
N VAL A 143 10.19 16.20 9.98
CA VAL A 143 10.90 16.33 8.68
C VAL A 143 11.01 17.81 8.24
N ARG A 144 9.93 18.60 8.36
CA ARG A 144 9.95 20.03 8.02
C ARG A 144 10.90 20.85 8.90
N ASN A 145 11.07 20.43 10.15
CA ASN A 145 11.99 21.07 11.09
C ASN A 145 13.45 20.59 10.95
N CYS A 146 13.72 19.61 10.08
CA CYS A 146 15.07 19.09 9.84
C CYS A 146 15.72 19.82 8.64
N PRO A 147 16.70 20.71 8.85
CA PRO A 147 17.32 21.50 7.78
C PRO A 147 18.17 20.66 6.82
N ASP A 148 18.53 19.44 7.20
CA ASP A 148 19.37 18.52 6.41
C ASP A 148 18.57 17.74 5.37
N ILE A 149 17.23 17.89 5.34
CA ILE A 149 16.34 17.22 4.38
C ILE A 149 15.81 18.25 3.36
N ASP A 150 16.18 18.12 2.09
CA ASP A 150 15.61 18.88 0.99
C ASP A 150 14.31 18.23 0.51
N ILE A 151 13.17 18.90 0.72
CA ILE A 151 11.83 18.38 0.39
C ILE A 151 11.39 18.95 -0.96
N LYS A 152 11.00 18.09 -1.88
CA LYS A 152 10.47 18.41 -3.21
C LYS A 152 9.04 17.89 -3.35
N GLU A 153 8.06 18.72 -3.01
CA GLU A 153 6.64 18.43 -3.21
C GLU A 153 6.25 18.59 -4.68
N ASN A 154 5.21 17.85 -5.10
CA ASN A 154 4.69 17.83 -6.48
C ASN A 154 5.72 17.40 -7.54
N HIS A 155 6.79 16.73 -7.16
CA HIS A 155 7.81 16.20 -8.06
C HIS A 155 7.55 14.71 -8.31
N PHE A 156 7.38 14.34 -9.59
CA PHE A 156 7.03 12.99 -9.97
C PHE A 156 8.25 12.20 -10.48
N ALA A 157 8.58 11.08 -9.81
CA ALA A 157 9.61 10.17 -10.29
C ALA A 157 9.10 9.40 -11.51
N VAL A 158 9.72 9.62 -12.67
CA VAL A 158 9.32 9.04 -13.95
C VAL A 158 9.92 7.65 -14.13
N GLU A 159 11.24 7.53 -13.90
CA GLU A 159 12.01 6.29 -14.03
C GLU A 159 13.21 6.29 -13.09
N ILE A 160 13.60 5.12 -12.57
CA ILE A 160 14.90 4.94 -11.91
C ILE A 160 16.01 4.79 -12.96
N ILE A 161 17.15 5.39 -12.72
CA ILE A 161 18.28 5.42 -13.65
C ILE A 161 19.18 4.21 -13.40
N THR A 162 19.40 3.42 -14.44
CA THR A 162 20.29 2.23 -14.40
C THR A 162 21.27 2.24 -15.58
N GLN A 163 22.12 1.21 -15.70
CA GLN A 163 23.03 1.03 -16.84
C GLN A 163 22.31 1.04 -18.19
N HIS A 164 21.00 0.74 -18.23
CA HIS A 164 20.20 0.84 -19.45
C HIS A 164 20.27 2.24 -20.06
N HIS A 165 20.19 3.27 -19.24
CA HIS A 165 20.24 4.68 -19.67
C HIS A 165 21.65 5.12 -20.12
N LEU A 166 22.67 4.32 -19.81
CA LEU A 166 24.04 4.48 -20.28
C LEU A 166 24.31 3.70 -21.59
N GLY A 167 23.26 3.13 -22.22
CA GLY A 167 23.36 2.35 -23.45
C GLY A 167 23.65 0.86 -23.25
N ALA A 168 23.74 0.37 -22.02
CA ALA A 168 23.94 -1.06 -21.75
C ALA A 168 22.63 -1.85 -21.93
N ARG A 169 22.71 -3.06 -22.47
CA ARG A 169 21.57 -3.98 -22.49
C ARG A 169 21.36 -4.58 -21.10
N VAL A 170 20.28 -4.19 -20.44
CA VAL A 170 19.87 -4.72 -19.14
C VAL A 170 18.73 -5.72 -19.29
N THR A 171 18.87 -6.89 -18.69
CA THR A 171 17.88 -7.96 -18.67
C THR A 171 17.73 -8.48 -17.24
N ARG A 172 16.71 -9.30 -16.95
CA ARG A 172 16.56 -9.96 -15.63
C ARG A 172 17.72 -10.90 -15.27
N ARG A 173 18.57 -11.28 -16.24
CA ARG A 173 19.77 -12.10 -16.03
C ARG A 173 21.05 -11.27 -15.92
N THR A 174 20.95 -9.94 -16.05
CA THR A 174 22.10 -9.05 -15.88
C THR A 174 22.52 -9.06 -14.42
N PRO A 175 23.74 -9.51 -14.10
CA PRO A 175 24.23 -9.43 -12.73
C PRO A 175 24.51 -7.95 -12.37
N TYR A 176 24.31 -7.60 -11.11
CA TYR A 176 24.69 -6.29 -10.57
C TYR A 176 24.09 -5.09 -11.33
N ILE A 177 22.75 -5.08 -11.49
CA ILE A 177 22.08 -3.87 -11.94
C ILE A 177 22.29 -2.81 -10.86
N ASN A 178 22.73 -1.61 -11.21
CA ASN A 178 22.95 -0.50 -10.29
C ASN A 178 21.93 0.60 -10.55
N CYS A 179 21.39 1.19 -9.49
CA CYS A 179 20.62 2.41 -9.51
C CYS A 179 21.57 3.60 -9.35
N TYR A 180 21.41 4.64 -10.17
CA TYR A 180 22.20 5.87 -10.13
C TYR A 180 21.35 7.09 -9.76
N GLY A 181 20.08 6.90 -9.40
CA GLY A 181 19.13 7.94 -9.09
C GLY A 181 17.83 7.79 -9.86
N ALA A 182 17.17 8.90 -10.13
CA ALA A 182 15.90 8.92 -10.85
C ALA A 182 15.77 10.11 -11.80
N TYR A 183 14.99 9.94 -12.87
CA TYR A 183 14.46 11.05 -13.66
C TYR A 183 13.16 11.53 -13.00
N VAL A 184 13.06 12.85 -12.80
CA VAL A 184 11.99 13.46 -12.03
C VAL A 184 11.34 14.60 -12.81
N LEU A 185 10.03 14.53 -13.02
CA LEU A 185 9.25 15.59 -13.64
C LEU A 185 9.10 16.74 -12.64
N ASN A 186 9.56 17.92 -13.07
CA ASN A 186 9.49 19.15 -12.29
C ASN A 186 8.17 19.88 -12.60
N PRO A 187 7.35 20.20 -11.60
CA PRO A 187 6.03 20.79 -11.82
C PRO A 187 6.09 22.22 -12.36
N GLU A 188 7.16 22.97 -12.05
CA GLU A 188 7.30 24.37 -12.45
C GLU A 188 7.74 24.51 -13.91
N THR A 189 8.73 23.69 -14.30
CA THR A 189 9.32 23.76 -15.65
C THR A 189 8.66 22.85 -16.65
N GLN A 190 7.85 21.88 -16.19
CA GLN A 190 7.28 20.80 -16.99
C GLN A 190 8.34 19.99 -17.75
N LYS A 191 9.57 19.96 -17.23
CA LYS A 191 10.70 19.22 -17.77
C LYS A 191 11.12 18.11 -16.82
N VAL A 192 11.73 17.08 -17.36
CA VAL A 192 12.29 15.98 -16.59
C VAL A 192 13.73 16.32 -16.21
N ASP A 193 13.98 16.45 -14.92
CA ASP A 193 15.30 16.69 -14.36
C ASP A 193 15.97 15.36 -13.96
N THR A 194 17.32 15.38 -13.88
CA THR A 194 18.13 14.24 -13.48
C THR A 194 18.54 14.36 -12.03
N TYR A 195 18.10 13.45 -11.18
CA TYR A 195 18.48 13.35 -9.76
C TYR A 195 19.47 12.21 -9.62
N LEU A 196 20.76 12.49 -9.55
CA LEU A 196 21.80 11.50 -9.28
C LEU A 196 21.86 11.22 -7.79
N SER A 197 21.96 9.94 -7.42
CA SER A 197 22.09 9.55 -6.02
C SER A 197 23.09 8.41 -5.84
N LYS A 198 23.69 8.35 -4.64
CA LYS A 198 24.48 7.21 -4.20
C LYS A 198 23.57 6.07 -3.72
N VAL A 199 22.51 6.43 -3.01
CA VAL A 199 21.46 5.54 -2.50
C VAL A 199 20.10 6.08 -2.94
N THR A 200 19.24 5.22 -3.49
CA THR A 200 17.85 5.54 -3.82
C THR A 200 16.91 4.64 -2.99
N VAL A 201 15.86 5.22 -2.46
CA VAL A 201 14.90 4.49 -1.59
C VAL A 201 13.48 4.68 -2.11
N MET A 202 12.82 3.57 -2.46
CA MET A 202 11.43 3.55 -2.88
C MET A 202 10.52 3.44 -1.65
N CYS A 203 9.70 4.47 -1.43
CA CYS A 203 8.69 4.55 -0.37
C CYS A 203 7.34 4.99 -0.95
N THR A 204 7.00 4.45 -2.11
CA THR A 204 5.94 4.97 -2.99
C THR A 204 4.53 4.54 -2.60
N GLY A 205 4.39 3.78 -1.51
CA GLY A 205 3.09 3.24 -1.10
C GLY A 205 2.58 2.14 -2.02
N GLY A 206 1.30 1.81 -1.91
CA GLY A 206 0.68 0.71 -2.64
C GLY A 206 0.09 1.10 -4.00
N CYS A 207 -0.78 0.22 -4.49
CA CYS A 207 -1.31 0.30 -5.84
C CYS A 207 -2.85 0.14 -5.92
N GLY A 208 -3.57 0.53 -4.84
CA GLY A 208 -5.03 0.34 -4.79
C GLY A 208 -5.80 1.01 -5.92
N ALA A 209 -5.27 2.10 -6.49
CA ALA A 209 -5.88 2.83 -7.59
C ALA A 209 -6.00 2.03 -8.91
N VAL A 210 -5.34 0.87 -9.03
CA VAL A 210 -5.57 -0.05 -10.15
C VAL A 210 -6.95 -0.72 -10.12
N TYR A 211 -7.68 -0.60 -9.00
CA TYR A 211 -9.05 -1.08 -8.85
C TYR A 211 -10.05 0.08 -8.87
N GLN A 212 -11.24 -0.17 -9.36
CA GLN A 212 -12.31 0.83 -9.45
C GLN A 212 -12.76 1.36 -8.09
N THR A 213 -12.64 0.53 -7.04
CA THR A 213 -12.98 0.92 -5.67
C THR A 213 -11.82 0.57 -4.75
N THR A 214 -11.30 1.57 -4.07
CA THR A 214 -10.21 1.41 -3.10
C THR A 214 -10.35 2.37 -1.93
N THR A 215 -9.85 1.98 -0.76
CA THR A 215 -9.71 2.86 0.40
C THR A 215 -8.46 3.73 0.34
N ASN A 216 -7.60 3.49 -0.67
CA ASN A 216 -6.39 4.28 -0.88
C ASN A 216 -6.72 5.60 -1.61
N PRO A 217 -5.91 6.65 -1.40
CA PRO A 217 -6.02 7.88 -2.18
C PRO A 217 -5.70 7.62 -3.66
N VAL A 218 -6.14 8.52 -4.53
CA VAL A 218 -5.97 8.42 -6.00
C VAL A 218 -4.51 8.28 -6.43
N ILE A 219 -3.58 8.71 -5.58
CA ILE A 219 -2.13 8.64 -5.82
C ILE A 219 -1.53 7.23 -5.68
N ALA A 220 -2.27 6.24 -5.19
CA ALA A 220 -1.78 4.88 -4.98
C ALA A 220 -1.76 4.08 -6.30
N THR A 221 -0.87 4.45 -7.22
CA THR A 221 -0.81 3.97 -8.61
C THR A 221 0.29 2.92 -8.86
N GLY A 222 1.00 2.48 -7.81
CA GLY A 222 2.03 1.43 -7.90
C GLY A 222 3.31 1.88 -8.61
N ASP A 223 3.70 3.13 -8.39
CA ASP A 223 4.81 3.74 -9.14
C ASP A 223 6.15 3.04 -8.91
N GLY A 224 6.43 2.66 -7.66
CA GLY A 224 7.69 2.01 -7.30
C GLY A 224 7.80 0.62 -7.90
N GLU A 225 6.78 -0.20 -7.76
CA GLU A 225 6.72 -1.56 -8.31
C GLU A 225 6.87 -1.54 -9.83
N ALA A 226 6.18 -0.59 -10.51
CA ALA A 226 6.25 -0.43 -11.95
C ALA A 226 7.65 0.00 -12.42
N MET A 227 8.26 1.01 -11.78
CA MET A 227 9.61 1.48 -12.12
C MET A 227 10.66 0.39 -11.92
N VAL A 228 10.61 -0.33 -10.80
CA VAL A 228 11.55 -1.43 -10.52
C VAL A 228 11.35 -2.60 -11.49
N TYR A 229 10.11 -2.93 -11.83
CA TYR A 229 9.81 -3.95 -12.85
C TYR A 229 10.39 -3.58 -14.22
N ARG A 230 10.19 -2.34 -14.68
CA ARG A 230 10.78 -1.86 -15.96
C ARG A 230 12.31 -1.87 -15.92
N ALA A 231 12.91 -1.54 -14.80
CA ALA A 231 14.35 -1.61 -14.55
C ALA A 231 14.89 -3.05 -14.42
N LYS A 232 14.03 -4.08 -14.57
CA LYS A 232 14.35 -5.51 -14.46
C LYS A 232 14.66 -5.99 -13.05
N GLY A 233 14.32 -5.21 -12.03
CA GLY A 233 14.34 -5.65 -10.64
C GLY A 233 13.25 -6.69 -10.34
N THR A 234 13.39 -7.34 -9.20
CA THR A 234 12.47 -8.42 -8.77
C THR A 234 11.27 -7.83 -8.02
N VAL A 235 10.08 -8.18 -8.50
CA VAL A 235 8.79 -7.91 -7.85
C VAL A 235 8.13 -9.26 -7.58
N ALA A 236 7.51 -9.43 -6.42
CA ALA A 236 6.96 -10.72 -5.96
C ALA A 236 5.60 -10.55 -5.27
N ASP A 237 4.85 -11.64 -5.24
CA ASP A 237 3.62 -11.83 -4.45
C ASP A 237 2.50 -10.81 -4.76
N MET A 238 2.49 -10.23 -5.97
CA MET A 238 1.53 -9.20 -6.37
C MET A 238 0.09 -9.71 -6.45
N GLU A 239 -0.14 -11.03 -6.53
CA GLU A 239 -1.49 -11.61 -6.51
C GLU A 239 -2.19 -11.47 -5.16
N PHE A 240 -1.47 -11.16 -4.08
CA PHE A 240 -2.02 -11.01 -2.74
C PHE A 240 -2.45 -9.57 -2.46
N VAL A 241 -3.60 -9.20 -3.02
CA VAL A 241 -4.27 -7.91 -2.78
C VAL A 241 -5.33 -8.08 -1.72
N GLN A 242 -5.20 -7.37 -0.60
CA GLN A 242 -6.20 -7.38 0.47
C GLN A 242 -7.35 -6.43 0.12
N PHE A 243 -8.58 -6.94 0.22
CA PHE A 243 -9.80 -6.14 0.12
C PHE A 243 -10.39 -5.96 1.52
N HIS A 244 -10.69 -4.70 1.88
CA HIS A 244 -11.49 -4.44 3.08
C HIS A 244 -12.96 -4.75 2.78
N PRO A 245 -13.66 -5.54 3.62
CA PRO A 245 -15.01 -5.98 3.32
C PRO A 245 -16.04 -4.85 3.27
N THR A 246 -15.87 -3.83 4.10
CA THR A 246 -16.88 -2.83 4.40
C THR A 246 -16.35 -1.42 4.15
N ALA A 247 -16.26 -1.00 2.89
CA ALA A 247 -16.14 0.39 2.50
C ALA A 247 -17.54 0.96 2.23
N LEU A 248 -17.78 2.22 2.60
CA LEU A 248 -19.04 2.90 2.35
C LEU A 248 -19.29 2.96 0.84
N TYR A 249 -20.48 2.53 0.44
CA TYR A 249 -20.92 2.68 -0.93
C TYR A 249 -21.74 3.96 -1.07
N HIS A 250 -21.30 4.86 -1.93
CA HIS A 250 -22.08 6.00 -2.40
C HIS A 250 -21.88 6.14 -3.91
N PRO A 251 -22.96 6.27 -4.71
CA PRO A 251 -22.85 6.42 -6.16
C PRO A 251 -21.95 7.59 -6.55
N GLY A 252 -20.93 7.33 -7.36
CA GLY A 252 -19.96 8.35 -7.81
C GLY A 252 -18.73 8.55 -6.93
N GLU A 253 -18.69 8.04 -5.71
CA GLU A 253 -17.49 8.06 -4.84
C GLU A 253 -16.74 6.72 -4.94
N THR A 254 -15.51 6.75 -5.48
CA THR A 254 -14.69 5.54 -5.68
C THR A 254 -13.29 5.62 -5.07
N HIS A 255 -12.73 6.82 -4.88
CA HIS A 255 -11.36 7.04 -4.40
C HIS A 255 -11.21 8.30 -3.55
N PRO A 256 -10.77 8.21 -2.30
CA PRO A 256 -10.78 7.02 -1.47
C PRO A 256 -12.20 6.67 -1.02
N ALA A 257 -12.56 5.40 -1.12
CA ALA A 257 -13.81 4.92 -0.52
C ALA A 257 -13.69 5.00 1.01
N PHE A 258 -14.67 5.64 1.65
CA PHE A 258 -14.64 5.82 3.09
C PHE A 258 -14.73 4.48 3.83
N LEU A 259 -13.78 4.23 4.73
CA LEU A 259 -13.70 2.96 5.45
C LEU A 259 -14.76 2.90 6.56
N ILE A 260 -15.59 1.86 6.55
CA ILE A 260 -16.39 1.47 7.70
C ILE A 260 -15.60 0.44 8.49
N THR A 261 -15.00 0.88 9.59
CA THR A 261 -14.04 0.10 10.37
C THR A 261 -14.53 -1.29 10.79
N GLU A 262 -13.64 -2.23 10.92
CA GLU A 262 -13.91 -3.58 11.44
C GLU A 262 -14.52 -3.54 12.85
N ALA A 263 -14.15 -2.54 13.65
CA ALA A 263 -14.69 -2.34 14.99
C ALA A 263 -16.23 -2.25 15.00
N MET A 264 -16.86 -1.74 13.93
CA MET A 264 -18.31 -1.68 13.83
C MET A 264 -18.94 -3.09 13.71
N ARG A 265 -18.27 -4.02 13.02
CA ARG A 265 -18.66 -5.44 13.00
C ARG A 265 -18.42 -6.08 14.38
N GLY A 266 -17.30 -5.74 15.02
CA GLY A 266 -16.98 -6.14 16.41
C GLY A 266 -18.01 -5.64 17.43
N TYR A 267 -18.52 -4.42 17.26
CA TYR A 267 -19.59 -3.85 18.08
C TYR A 267 -20.92 -4.59 17.93
N GLY A 268 -21.08 -5.40 16.88
CA GLY A 268 -22.21 -6.25 16.62
C GLY A 268 -22.96 -5.92 15.32
N GLY A 269 -22.32 -5.24 14.39
CA GLY A 269 -22.87 -4.98 13.06
C GLY A 269 -23.15 -6.26 12.28
N ILE A 270 -24.35 -6.36 11.70
CA ILE A 270 -24.85 -7.52 10.95
C ILE A 270 -24.84 -7.21 9.45
N LEU A 271 -24.20 -8.05 8.66
CA LEU A 271 -24.22 -7.94 7.21
C LEU A 271 -25.56 -8.47 6.64
N ARG A 272 -26.21 -7.64 5.82
CA ARG A 272 -27.52 -7.93 5.21
C ARG A 272 -27.54 -7.60 3.72
N LEU A 273 -28.42 -8.27 3.01
CA LEU A 273 -28.85 -7.82 1.69
C LEU A 273 -29.75 -6.56 1.83
N PRO A 274 -29.93 -5.77 0.77
CA PRO A 274 -30.83 -4.58 0.82
C PRO A 274 -32.28 -4.89 1.22
N ASN A 275 -32.72 -6.15 1.03
CA ASN A 275 -34.03 -6.61 1.48
C ASN A 275 -34.11 -6.94 3.00
N GLY A 276 -33.00 -6.79 3.74
CA GLY A 276 -32.91 -7.05 5.18
C GLY A 276 -32.50 -8.48 5.56
N GLU A 277 -32.35 -9.40 4.60
CA GLU A 277 -31.94 -10.80 4.87
C GLU A 277 -30.47 -10.85 5.27
N SER A 278 -30.13 -11.49 6.39
CA SER A 278 -28.75 -11.81 6.74
C SER A 278 -28.24 -12.98 5.90
N PHE A 279 -26.92 -13.05 5.63
CA PHE A 279 -26.37 -14.05 4.73
C PHE A 279 -25.10 -14.73 5.23
N MET A 280 -24.43 -14.19 6.24
CA MET A 280 -23.12 -14.72 6.67
C MET A 280 -23.20 -16.13 7.26
N GLU A 281 -24.34 -16.58 7.73
CA GLU A 281 -24.59 -17.93 8.23
C GLU A 281 -24.30 -19.03 7.20
N LYS A 282 -24.42 -18.68 5.92
CA LYS A 282 -24.15 -19.57 4.77
C LYS A 282 -22.65 -19.79 4.53
N TYR A 283 -21.79 -18.93 5.13
CA TYR A 283 -20.37 -18.84 4.81
C TYR A 283 -19.44 -19.18 5.96
N ASP A 284 -19.71 -18.66 7.19
CA ASP A 284 -18.82 -18.89 8.33
C ASP A 284 -19.59 -18.83 9.66
N LYS A 285 -19.24 -19.71 10.60
CA LYS A 285 -19.86 -19.80 11.94
C LYS A 285 -19.65 -18.53 12.79
N ARG A 286 -18.59 -17.76 12.51
CA ARG A 286 -18.28 -16.49 13.18
C ARG A 286 -19.11 -15.32 12.64
N LEU A 287 -19.95 -15.56 11.64
CA LEU A 287 -20.84 -14.59 11.01
C LEU A 287 -20.07 -13.37 10.51
N SER A 288 -20.56 -12.16 10.80
CA SER A 288 -19.91 -10.90 10.40
C SER A 288 -18.55 -10.65 11.04
N LEU A 289 -18.14 -11.47 12.03
CA LEU A 289 -16.84 -11.46 12.69
C LEU A 289 -15.82 -12.44 12.07
N ALA A 290 -16.17 -13.12 10.98
CA ALA A 290 -15.22 -13.93 10.24
C ALA A 290 -14.05 -13.08 9.72
N PRO A 291 -12.87 -13.66 9.42
CA PRO A 291 -11.73 -12.97 8.82
C PRO A 291 -12.11 -12.17 7.58
N ARG A 292 -11.40 -11.08 7.34
CA ARG A 292 -11.69 -10.11 6.27
C ARG A 292 -11.84 -10.75 4.89
N ASP A 293 -10.99 -11.71 4.57
CA ASP A 293 -11.00 -12.42 3.29
C ASP A 293 -12.28 -13.26 3.12
N ILE A 294 -12.75 -13.94 4.17
CA ILE A 294 -14.00 -14.71 4.16
C ILE A 294 -15.19 -13.77 3.98
N VAL A 295 -15.23 -12.69 4.75
CA VAL A 295 -16.33 -11.70 4.67
C VAL A 295 -16.35 -11.04 3.29
N ALA A 296 -15.20 -10.62 2.76
CA ALA A 296 -15.10 -9.99 1.45
C ALA A 296 -15.56 -10.95 0.33
N ARG A 297 -15.16 -12.24 0.38
CA ARG A 297 -15.63 -13.26 -0.55
C ARG A 297 -17.15 -13.50 -0.47
N ALA A 298 -17.70 -13.52 0.75
CA ALA A 298 -19.14 -13.69 0.95
C ALA A 298 -19.93 -12.52 0.36
N ILE A 299 -19.50 -11.29 0.61
CA ILE A 299 -20.12 -10.08 0.06
C ILE A 299 -20.03 -10.07 -1.46
N ASP A 300 -18.84 -10.30 -2.04
CA ASP A 300 -18.63 -10.35 -3.49
C ASP A 300 -19.53 -11.39 -4.16
N LYS A 301 -19.67 -12.56 -3.54
CA LYS A 301 -20.52 -13.65 -4.05
C LYS A 301 -22.01 -13.28 -3.99
N GLU A 302 -22.49 -12.69 -2.89
CA GLU A 302 -23.88 -12.27 -2.77
C GLU A 302 -24.20 -11.11 -3.71
N MET A 303 -23.31 -10.13 -3.86
CA MET A 303 -23.47 -9.04 -4.82
C MET A 303 -23.61 -9.57 -6.25
N LYS A 304 -22.71 -10.45 -6.68
CA LYS A 304 -22.75 -11.06 -8.03
C LYS A 304 -23.97 -11.94 -8.26
N LYS A 305 -24.38 -12.72 -7.24
CA LYS A 305 -25.55 -13.58 -7.32
C LYS A 305 -26.85 -12.82 -7.48
N HIS A 306 -26.97 -11.68 -6.83
CA HIS A 306 -28.20 -10.88 -6.82
C HIS A 306 -28.16 -9.66 -7.74
N GLY A 307 -27.02 -9.43 -8.46
CA GLY A 307 -26.85 -8.26 -9.35
C GLY A 307 -26.85 -6.93 -8.58
N LEU A 308 -26.22 -6.90 -7.40
CA LEU A 308 -26.21 -5.75 -6.52
C LEU A 308 -24.89 -5.00 -6.61
N ASP A 309 -24.94 -3.68 -6.43
CA ASP A 309 -23.74 -2.82 -6.33
C ASP A 309 -23.17 -2.76 -4.92
N HIS A 310 -23.96 -3.13 -3.90
CA HIS A 310 -23.59 -3.12 -2.49
C HIS A 310 -24.42 -4.11 -1.67
N VAL A 311 -23.95 -4.37 -0.46
CA VAL A 311 -24.73 -4.96 0.64
C VAL A 311 -24.89 -3.94 1.76
N CYS A 312 -25.52 -4.31 2.87
CA CYS A 312 -25.78 -3.41 3.99
C CYS A 312 -25.10 -3.89 5.26
N LEU A 313 -24.60 -2.96 6.09
CA LEU A 313 -24.18 -3.21 7.45
C LEU A 313 -25.23 -2.59 8.39
N ASP A 314 -25.85 -3.42 9.22
CA ASP A 314 -26.91 -3.06 10.13
C ASP A 314 -26.41 -2.95 11.57
N VAL A 315 -26.51 -1.76 12.18
CA VAL A 315 -26.27 -1.49 13.59
C VAL A 315 -27.49 -0.86 14.28
N THR A 316 -28.64 -0.80 13.60
CA THR A 316 -29.87 -0.14 14.09
C THR A 316 -30.45 -0.79 15.34
N HIS A 317 -30.09 -2.04 15.61
CA HIS A 317 -30.49 -2.78 16.82
C HIS A 317 -29.67 -2.40 18.06
N LYS A 318 -28.67 -1.53 17.93
CA LYS A 318 -27.81 -1.06 19.02
C LYS A 318 -28.36 0.24 19.64
N ASN A 319 -27.87 0.59 20.84
CA ASN A 319 -28.21 1.84 21.46
C ASN A 319 -27.74 3.04 20.61
N PRO A 320 -28.63 3.97 20.19
CA PRO A 320 -28.26 5.08 19.32
C PRO A 320 -27.15 5.99 19.89
N GLU A 321 -27.21 6.32 21.18
CA GLU A 321 -26.22 7.23 21.79
C GLU A 321 -24.86 6.56 21.95
N GLU A 322 -24.83 5.28 22.31
CA GLU A 322 -23.58 4.50 22.34
C GLU A 322 -22.98 4.37 20.94
N THR A 323 -23.79 4.11 19.92
CA THR A 323 -23.32 4.00 18.52
C THR A 323 -22.67 5.31 18.06
N LYS A 324 -23.28 6.46 18.32
CA LYS A 324 -22.72 7.78 17.99
C LYS A 324 -21.43 8.07 18.76
N HIS A 325 -21.38 7.64 20.02
CA HIS A 325 -20.19 7.85 20.87
C HIS A 325 -19.01 7.00 20.43
N HIS A 326 -19.25 5.74 20.07
CA HIS A 326 -18.20 4.82 19.62
C HIS A 326 -17.69 5.13 18.21
N PHE A 327 -18.53 5.67 17.32
CA PHE A 327 -18.21 5.87 15.90
C PHE A 327 -18.59 7.28 15.42
N PRO A 328 -18.05 8.36 16.03
CA PRO A 328 -18.46 9.73 15.73
C PRO A 328 -18.16 10.13 14.28
N ASN A 329 -17.00 9.75 13.74
CA ASN A 329 -16.60 10.08 12.37
C ASN A 329 -17.42 9.32 11.32
N ILE A 330 -17.70 8.03 11.57
CA ILE A 330 -18.58 7.23 10.68
C ILE A 330 -20.00 7.79 10.71
N TYR A 331 -20.51 8.14 11.90
CA TYR A 331 -21.82 8.75 12.03
C TYR A 331 -21.92 10.08 11.25
N ALA A 332 -20.94 10.96 11.44
CA ALA A 332 -20.90 12.25 10.75
C ALA A 332 -20.81 12.09 9.22
N LYS A 333 -19.94 11.19 8.74
CA LYS A 333 -19.79 10.91 7.29
C LYS A 333 -21.07 10.34 6.70
N CYS A 334 -21.67 9.34 7.31
CA CYS A 334 -22.94 8.75 6.84
C CYS A 334 -24.06 9.79 6.86
N LEU A 335 -24.16 10.58 7.92
CA LEU A 335 -25.18 11.63 8.03
C LEU A 335 -25.01 12.70 6.93
N SER A 336 -23.78 13.03 6.55
CA SER A 336 -23.50 14.02 5.48
C SER A 336 -24.03 13.61 4.11
N ILE A 337 -24.28 12.31 3.90
CA ILE A 337 -24.88 11.75 2.68
C ILE A 337 -26.32 11.29 2.90
N GLY A 338 -26.95 11.69 4.02
CA GLY A 338 -28.36 11.43 4.31
C GLY A 338 -28.66 10.09 4.98
N ILE A 339 -27.65 9.39 5.52
CA ILE A 339 -27.79 8.09 6.19
C ILE A 339 -27.61 8.28 7.71
N ASP A 340 -28.68 8.07 8.48
CA ASP A 340 -28.62 8.01 9.95
C ASP A 340 -28.38 6.55 10.38
N ILE A 341 -27.15 6.19 10.70
CA ILE A 341 -26.76 4.80 11.02
C ILE A 341 -27.48 4.22 12.24
N THR A 342 -28.16 5.05 13.03
CA THR A 342 -29.01 4.58 14.14
C THR A 342 -30.41 4.14 13.70
N LYS A 343 -30.80 4.42 12.46
CA LYS A 343 -32.10 4.11 11.85
C LYS A 343 -32.00 3.42 10.51
N ASP A 344 -30.94 3.71 9.76
CA ASP A 344 -30.75 3.25 8.39
C ASP A 344 -29.60 2.24 8.33
N TYR A 345 -29.68 1.31 7.40
CA TYR A 345 -28.57 0.43 7.09
C TYR A 345 -27.48 1.18 6.35
N ILE A 346 -26.22 0.90 6.67
CA ILE A 346 -25.06 1.49 6.00
C ILE A 346 -24.79 0.69 4.72
N PRO A 347 -24.90 1.28 3.51
CA PRO A 347 -24.51 0.61 2.28
C PRO A 347 -23.01 0.41 2.24
N VAL A 348 -22.56 -0.83 2.05
CA VAL A 348 -21.14 -1.20 2.06
C VAL A 348 -20.80 -2.15 0.91
N ARG A 349 -19.57 -2.07 0.43
CA ARG A 349 -19.00 -3.03 -0.52
C ARG A 349 -17.52 -3.25 -0.27
N PRO A 350 -16.92 -4.36 -0.75
CA PRO A 350 -15.49 -4.55 -0.65
C PRO A 350 -14.72 -3.52 -1.49
N ALA A 351 -13.58 -3.06 -0.97
CA ALA A 351 -12.68 -2.15 -1.64
C ALA A 351 -11.23 -2.65 -1.53
N ALA A 352 -10.42 -2.46 -2.58
CA ALA A 352 -8.99 -2.72 -2.51
C ALA A 352 -8.37 -1.88 -1.39
N HIS A 353 -7.52 -2.50 -0.56
CA HIS A 353 -7.09 -1.87 0.70
C HIS A 353 -5.58 -1.90 0.92
N TYR A 354 -4.93 -3.04 0.69
CA TYR A 354 -3.50 -3.19 0.92
C TYR A 354 -2.86 -4.21 -0.04
N MET A 355 -1.65 -3.88 -0.54
CA MET A 355 -0.83 -4.77 -1.35
C MET A 355 0.16 -5.52 -0.44
N CYS A 356 0.05 -6.86 -0.36
CA CYS A 356 0.98 -7.68 0.42
C CYS A 356 2.27 -8.00 -0.33
N GLY A 357 2.23 -7.98 -1.66
CA GLY A 357 3.39 -8.09 -2.53
C GLY A 357 4.09 -6.77 -2.79
N GLY A 358 5.01 -6.74 -3.73
CA GLY A 358 5.76 -5.54 -4.11
C GLY A 358 7.20 -5.83 -4.53
N ILE A 359 8.06 -4.83 -4.42
CA ILE A 359 9.50 -4.93 -4.68
C ILE A 359 10.13 -5.89 -3.68
N LYS A 360 10.68 -7.01 -4.14
CA LYS A 360 11.32 -8.00 -3.26
C LYS A 360 12.55 -7.42 -2.60
N VAL A 361 12.61 -7.50 -1.28
CA VAL A 361 13.74 -7.01 -0.48
C VAL A 361 14.26 -8.08 0.49
N ASP A 362 15.50 -7.88 0.96
CA ASP A 362 16.07 -8.64 2.07
C ASP A 362 15.74 -7.99 3.43
N LEU A 363 16.31 -8.50 4.51
CA LEU A 363 16.10 -7.99 5.87
C LEU A 363 16.60 -6.55 6.11
N ASN A 364 17.44 -6.05 5.23
CA ASN A 364 17.95 -4.67 5.26
C ASN A 364 17.17 -3.72 4.32
N GLY A 365 16.10 -4.21 3.69
CA GLY A 365 15.34 -3.43 2.71
C GLY A 365 16.04 -3.30 1.35
N CYS A 366 17.14 -4.03 1.11
CA CYS A 366 17.87 -4.01 -0.15
C CYS A 366 17.08 -4.76 -1.23
N SER A 367 16.87 -4.11 -2.39
CA SER A 367 16.26 -4.75 -3.55
C SER A 367 17.27 -5.59 -4.35
N SER A 368 16.80 -6.23 -5.42
CA SER A 368 17.68 -6.92 -6.37
C SER A 368 18.51 -5.98 -7.27
N ILE A 369 18.30 -4.67 -7.14
CA ILE A 369 19.08 -3.62 -7.81
C ILE A 369 19.98 -2.98 -6.77
N ASN A 370 21.29 -2.99 -7.01
CA ASN A 370 22.27 -2.39 -6.10
C ASN A 370 21.98 -0.90 -5.89
N ARG A 371 22.22 -0.38 -4.68
CA ARG A 371 21.97 1.02 -4.30
C ARG A 371 20.48 1.41 -4.27
N LEU A 372 19.57 0.43 -4.45
CA LEU A 372 18.14 0.64 -4.42
C LEU A 372 17.50 -0.16 -3.28
N TYR A 373 16.84 0.55 -2.39
CA TYR A 373 16.07 0.01 -1.27
C TYR A 373 14.58 0.19 -1.56
N ALA A 374 13.74 -0.62 -0.91
CA ALA A 374 12.29 -0.43 -0.92
C ALA A 374 11.70 -0.68 0.48
N LEU A 375 10.82 0.21 0.92
CA LEU A 375 10.30 0.25 2.28
C LEU A 375 8.80 0.53 2.29
N GLY A 376 8.11 -0.02 3.28
CA GLY A 376 6.66 0.12 3.42
C GLY A 376 5.89 -0.65 2.35
N GLU A 377 4.67 -0.23 2.04
CA GLU A 377 3.73 -0.99 1.23
C GLU A 377 4.21 -1.32 -0.20
N CYS A 378 5.11 -0.52 -0.80
CA CYS A 378 5.68 -0.86 -2.11
C CYS A 378 6.68 -2.03 -2.05
N SER A 379 7.07 -2.50 -0.86
CA SER A 379 8.05 -3.56 -0.67
C SER A 379 7.40 -4.90 -0.33
N CYS A 380 7.99 -5.98 -0.84
CA CYS A 380 7.68 -7.35 -0.45
C CYS A 380 8.78 -7.85 0.49
N THR A 381 8.61 -7.61 1.78
CA THR A 381 9.55 -8.04 2.84
C THR A 381 9.41 -9.52 3.18
N GLY A 382 8.24 -10.10 2.89
CA GLY A 382 7.82 -11.42 3.33
C GLY A 382 7.07 -11.43 4.66
N LEU A 383 6.91 -10.27 5.34
CA LEU A 383 6.14 -10.19 6.59
C LEU A 383 4.71 -10.68 6.43
N HIS A 384 4.02 -10.21 5.40
CA HIS A 384 2.58 -10.41 5.24
C HIS A 384 2.22 -11.77 4.65
N GLY A 385 3.13 -12.43 3.94
CA GLY A 385 2.81 -13.69 3.29
C GLY A 385 1.57 -13.60 2.41
N GLY A 386 0.65 -14.54 2.55
CA GLY A 386 -0.59 -14.59 1.76
C GLY A 386 -1.68 -13.60 2.17
N ASN A 387 -1.58 -12.99 3.37
CA ASN A 387 -2.56 -12.04 3.88
C ASN A 387 -1.99 -11.23 5.06
N ARG A 388 -2.17 -9.93 5.06
CA ARG A 388 -1.69 -9.02 6.09
C ARG A 388 -2.53 -9.14 7.37
N LEU A 389 -1.86 -9.33 8.50
CA LEU A 389 -2.46 -9.11 9.82
C LEU A 389 -2.68 -7.60 10.01
N ALA A 390 -3.85 -7.22 10.52
CA ALA A 390 -4.18 -5.82 10.77
C ALA A 390 -3.11 -5.14 11.64
N SER A 391 -2.87 -3.85 11.44
CA SER A 391 -1.91 -3.02 12.19
C SER A 391 -0.42 -3.43 12.10
N ASN A 392 -0.05 -4.43 11.29
CA ASN A 392 1.35 -4.79 11.03
C ASN A 392 2.01 -3.92 9.95
N SER A 393 1.25 -3.24 9.10
CA SER A 393 1.82 -2.47 7.97
C SER A 393 2.62 -1.25 8.38
N LEU A 394 2.11 -0.47 9.35
CA LEU A 394 2.80 0.73 9.81
C LEU A 394 4.09 0.39 10.58
N ILE A 395 4.06 -0.66 11.41
CA ILE A 395 5.26 -1.09 12.13
C ILE A 395 6.30 -1.72 11.19
N GLU A 396 5.90 -2.46 10.16
CA GLU A 396 6.80 -2.92 9.10
C GLU A 396 7.57 -1.76 8.49
N ALA A 397 6.84 -0.70 8.11
CA ALA A 397 7.41 0.47 7.46
C ALA A 397 8.50 1.15 8.29
N VAL A 398 8.27 1.33 9.60
CA VAL A 398 9.26 2.00 10.47
C VAL A 398 10.42 1.08 10.85
N VAL A 399 10.19 -0.22 11.02
CA VAL A 399 11.28 -1.19 11.29
C VAL A 399 12.20 -1.30 10.07
N TYR A 400 11.65 -1.45 8.87
CA TYR A 400 12.47 -1.50 7.65
C TYR A 400 13.11 -0.16 7.32
N ALA A 401 12.50 0.99 7.69
CA ALA A 401 13.16 2.29 7.63
C ALA A 401 14.43 2.34 8.50
N ASP A 402 14.38 1.72 9.68
CA ASP A 402 15.52 1.65 10.59
C ASP A 402 16.64 0.76 10.06
N THR A 403 16.31 -0.46 9.65
CA THR A 403 17.33 -1.40 9.14
C THR A 403 17.96 -0.92 7.84
N ALA A 404 17.17 -0.35 6.93
CA ALA A 404 17.67 0.22 5.69
C ALA A 404 18.53 1.47 5.93
N ALA A 405 18.15 2.34 6.88
CA ALA A 405 18.96 3.50 7.23
C ALA A 405 20.33 3.07 7.77
N LYS A 406 20.38 2.14 8.74
CA LYS A 406 21.64 1.61 9.28
C LYS A 406 22.52 1.03 8.17
N HIS A 407 21.97 0.15 7.35
CA HIS A 407 22.72 -0.49 6.25
C HIS A 407 23.21 0.53 5.22
N SER A 408 22.35 1.46 4.78
CA SER A 408 22.74 2.44 3.76
C SER A 408 23.76 3.47 4.25
N ILE A 409 23.71 3.86 5.54
CA ILE A 409 24.70 4.74 6.19
C ILE A 409 26.09 4.08 6.22
N GLU A 410 26.17 2.78 6.45
CA GLU A 410 27.42 2.02 6.47
C GLU A 410 28.07 1.95 5.08
N HIS A 411 27.26 1.92 4.00
CA HIS A 411 27.74 1.66 2.65
C HIS A 411 27.76 2.88 1.72
N VAL A 412 27.15 4.02 2.10
CA VAL A 412 27.02 5.20 1.21
C VAL A 412 28.35 5.75 0.72
N ASP A 413 29.39 5.65 1.54
CA ASP A 413 30.75 6.13 1.23
C ASP A 413 31.49 5.21 0.22
N GLU A 414 30.97 4.00 -0.06
CA GLU A 414 31.47 3.09 -1.08
C GLU A 414 31.02 3.48 -2.51
N TYR A 415 30.08 4.41 -2.62
CA TYR A 415 29.44 4.74 -3.88
C TYR A 415 29.80 6.14 -4.36
N ASP A 416 30.08 6.24 -5.67
CA ASP A 416 30.27 7.50 -6.37
C ASP A 416 29.05 7.87 -7.21
N PHE A 417 28.91 9.17 -7.52
CA PHE A 417 27.93 9.66 -8.49
C PHE A 417 28.36 9.26 -9.91
N ASN A 418 27.41 8.75 -10.68
CA ASN A 418 27.66 8.44 -12.10
C ASN A 418 27.34 9.67 -12.97
N GLU A 419 28.35 10.48 -13.25
CA GLU A 419 28.21 11.70 -14.04
C GLU A 419 27.99 11.48 -15.55
N LYS A 420 28.10 10.21 -16.01
CA LYS A 420 27.86 9.84 -17.41
C LYS A 420 26.38 9.64 -17.73
N VAL A 421 25.51 9.73 -16.74
CA VAL A 421 24.05 9.63 -16.94
C VAL A 421 23.60 10.78 -17.86
N PRO A 422 22.95 10.47 -19.01
CA PRO A 422 22.47 11.49 -19.92
C PRO A 422 21.29 12.25 -19.29
N ALA A 423 21.04 13.48 -19.76
CA ALA A 423 19.79 14.17 -19.50
C ALA A 423 18.63 13.39 -20.14
N TRP A 424 17.42 13.59 -19.61
CA TRP A 424 16.21 13.07 -20.26
C TRP A 424 16.09 13.62 -21.68
N ASN A 425 15.84 12.73 -22.63
CA ASN A 425 15.67 13.11 -24.02
C ASN A 425 14.16 13.16 -24.36
N ASP A 426 13.66 14.36 -24.61
CA ASP A 426 12.30 14.61 -25.08
C ASP A 426 12.24 15.13 -26.53
N GLU A 427 13.37 15.02 -27.27
CA GLU A 427 13.46 15.45 -28.65
C GLU A 427 12.45 14.69 -29.54
N GLY A 428 11.72 15.43 -30.36
CA GLY A 428 10.70 14.89 -31.26
C GLY A 428 9.35 14.57 -30.60
N THR A 429 9.21 14.77 -29.30
CA THR A 429 7.91 14.60 -28.60
C THR A 429 6.99 15.79 -28.78
N LEU A 430 5.67 15.53 -28.85
CA LEU A 430 4.62 16.53 -29.04
C LEU A 430 3.86 16.74 -27.72
N THR A 431 3.18 17.88 -27.63
CA THR A 431 2.22 18.09 -26.53
C THR A 431 1.00 17.17 -26.76
N ASN A 432 0.58 16.45 -25.72
CA ASN A 432 -0.63 15.64 -25.80
C ASN A 432 -1.88 16.53 -25.69
N GLU A 433 -2.62 16.68 -26.78
CA GLU A 433 -3.87 17.45 -26.82
C GLU A 433 -5.11 16.58 -26.52
N GLU A 434 -4.99 15.25 -26.62
CA GLU A 434 -6.08 14.29 -26.40
C GLU A 434 -5.99 13.61 -25.03
N LYS A 435 -6.30 14.34 -23.96
CA LYS A 435 -6.29 13.79 -22.60
C LYS A 435 -7.29 12.64 -22.39
N VAL A 436 -8.30 12.53 -23.26
CA VAL A 436 -9.29 11.45 -23.22
C VAL A 436 -8.64 10.07 -23.36
N LEU A 437 -7.54 9.93 -24.11
CA LEU A 437 -6.81 8.69 -24.29
C LEU A 437 -6.26 8.16 -22.94
N ILE A 438 -5.84 9.08 -22.07
CA ILE A 438 -5.34 8.72 -20.72
C ILE A 438 -6.52 8.42 -19.79
N THR A 439 -7.50 9.34 -19.72
CA THR A 439 -8.59 9.22 -18.74
C THR A 439 -9.50 8.03 -19.03
N GLN A 440 -9.71 7.67 -20.29
CA GLN A 440 -10.47 6.48 -20.69
C GLN A 440 -9.70 5.21 -20.32
N SER A 441 -8.40 5.13 -20.64
CA SER A 441 -7.58 3.96 -20.33
C SER A 441 -7.46 3.72 -18.82
N VAL A 442 -7.40 4.77 -17.98
CA VAL A 442 -7.44 4.63 -16.51
C VAL A 442 -8.74 3.95 -16.06
N LYS A 443 -9.89 4.35 -16.62
CA LYS A 443 -11.18 3.70 -16.30
C LYS A 443 -11.20 2.24 -16.73
N GLU A 444 -10.70 1.93 -17.92
CA GLU A 444 -10.65 0.56 -18.44
C GLU A 444 -9.75 -0.34 -17.58
N VAL A 445 -8.61 0.15 -17.13
CA VAL A 445 -7.76 -0.58 -16.16
C VAL A 445 -8.56 -0.87 -14.90
N GLY A 446 -9.21 0.13 -14.29
CA GLY A 446 -9.98 -0.01 -13.06
C GLY A 446 -11.13 -1.02 -13.21
N GLU A 447 -11.89 -0.97 -14.29
CA GLU A 447 -12.97 -1.90 -14.60
C GLU A 447 -12.46 -3.32 -14.86
N CYS A 448 -11.40 -3.45 -15.65
CA CYS A 448 -10.76 -4.73 -15.97
C CYS A 448 -10.28 -5.43 -14.68
N MET A 449 -9.53 -4.72 -13.85
CA MET A 449 -8.99 -5.27 -12.61
C MET A 449 -10.09 -5.64 -11.61
N SER A 450 -11.10 -4.79 -11.42
CA SER A 450 -12.21 -5.05 -10.50
C SER A 450 -13.06 -6.24 -10.93
N ASN A 451 -13.36 -6.36 -12.22
CA ASN A 451 -14.27 -7.39 -12.72
C ASN A 451 -13.58 -8.75 -12.92
N TYR A 452 -12.30 -8.76 -13.32
CA TYR A 452 -11.61 -9.99 -13.71
C TYR A 452 -10.50 -10.44 -12.74
N VAL A 453 -9.89 -9.51 -12.00
CA VAL A 453 -8.73 -9.78 -11.13
C VAL A 453 -9.02 -9.39 -9.66
N GLY A 454 -10.31 -9.30 -9.31
CA GLY A 454 -10.77 -8.94 -7.96
C GLY A 454 -10.64 -10.08 -6.95
N ILE A 455 -11.63 -10.15 -6.03
CA ILE A 455 -11.62 -11.06 -4.87
C ILE A 455 -11.74 -12.53 -5.30
N VAL A 456 -12.67 -12.83 -6.24
CA VAL A 456 -12.90 -14.19 -6.76
C VAL A 456 -12.43 -14.25 -8.19
N ARG A 457 -11.44 -15.08 -8.46
CA ARG A 457 -10.74 -15.21 -9.75
C ARG A 457 -11.09 -16.51 -10.47
N SER A 458 -10.81 -16.59 -11.75
CA SER A 458 -10.81 -17.81 -12.56
C SER A 458 -9.84 -17.68 -13.72
N ASP A 459 -9.36 -18.82 -14.24
CA ASP A 459 -8.44 -18.84 -15.39
C ASP A 459 -9.02 -18.07 -16.59
N LEU A 460 -10.33 -18.21 -16.84
CA LEU A 460 -11.02 -17.49 -17.91
C LEU A 460 -11.01 -15.97 -17.70
N ARG A 461 -11.30 -15.50 -16.49
CA ARG A 461 -11.30 -14.07 -16.16
C ARG A 461 -9.90 -13.48 -16.23
N LEU A 462 -8.92 -14.17 -15.64
CA LEU A 462 -7.51 -13.76 -15.65
C LEU A 462 -6.96 -13.67 -17.09
N LYS A 463 -7.31 -14.62 -17.97
CA LYS A 463 -6.92 -14.57 -19.38
C LYS A 463 -7.53 -13.34 -20.10
N ARG A 464 -8.79 -13.04 -19.82
CA ARG A 464 -9.44 -11.83 -20.37
C ARG A 464 -8.80 -10.54 -19.89
N ALA A 465 -8.41 -10.48 -18.62
CA ALA A 465 -7.67 -9.34 -18.08
C ALA A 465 -6.32 -9.18 -18.76
N TRP A 466 -5.59 -10.29 -18.88
CA TRP A 466 -4.29 -10.33 -19.56
C TRP A 466 -4.37 -9.71 -20.97
N ASP A 467 -5.30 -10.20 -21.80
CA ASP A 467 -5.43 -9.75 -23.18
C ASP A 467 -5.77 -8.25 -23.29
N ARG A 468 -6.57 -7.72 -22.35
CA ARG A 468 -6.92 -6.30 -22.30
C ARG A 468 -5.77 -5.43 -21.85
N LEU A 469 -5.08 -5.85 -20.79
CA LEU A 469 -3.94 -5.11 -20.27
C LEU A 469 -2.77 -5.08 -21.26
N ASP A 470 -2.59 -6.13 -22.06
CA ASP A 470 -1.59 -6.17 -23.13
C ASP A 470 -1.87 -5.14 -24.22
N LEU A 471 -3.13 -5.03 -24.65
CA LEU A 471 -3.57 -4.00 -25.60
C LEU A 471 -3.35 -2.57 -25.04
N LEU A 472 -3.80 -2.33 -23.81
CA LEU A 472 -3.63 -1.03 -23.16
C LEU A 472 -2.14 -0.69 -22.95
N TYR A 473 -1.29 -1.70 -22.71
CA TYR A 473 0.15 -1.52 -22.62
C TYR A 473 0.74 -1.03 -23.94
N GLU A 474 0.41 -1.69 -25.06
CA GLU A 474 0.92 -1.30 -26.38
C GLU A 474 0.48 0.12 -26.76
N GLU A 475 -0.77 0.47 -26.56
CA GLU A 475 -1.31 1.79 -26.84
C GLU A 475 -0.63 2.88 -25.99
N THR A 476 -0.48 2.61 -24.68
CA THR A 476 0.13 3.56 -23.72
C THR A 476 1.62 3.74 -23.97
N GLU A 477 2.38 2.68 -24.24
CA GLU A 477 3.81 2.79 -24.59
C GLU A 477 4.02 3.54 -25.92
N ASN A 478 3.13 3.35 -26.89
CA ASN A 478 3.17 4.10 -28.14
C ASN A 478 2.85 5.59 -27.93
N LEU A 479 1.90 5.91 -27.07
CA LEU A 479 1.60 7.28 -26.68
C LEU A 479 2.78 7.91 -25.94
N PHE A 480 3.35 7.21 -24.93
CA PHE A 480 4.47 7.67 -24.11
C PHE A 480 5.71 8.04 -24.93
N LYS A 481 5.98 7.30 -26.01
CA LYS A 481 7.12 7.59 -26.93
C LYS A 481 6.89 8.81 -27.82
N ARG A 482 5.64 9.23 -28.02
CA ARG A 482 5.27 10.28 -28.98
C ARG A 482 4.99 11.62 -28.34
N VAL A 483 4.64 11.63 -27.06
CA VAL A 483 4.24 12.85 -26.36
C VAL A 483 5.19 13.21 -25.22
N LYS A 484 5.18 14.49 -24.85
CA LYS A 484 5.89 14.95 -23.64
C LYS A 484 5.36 14.21 -22.41
N VAL A 485 6.27 13.88 -21.52
CA VAL A 485 5.93 13.21 -20.25
C VAL A 485 4.99 14.08 -19.42
N SER A 486 3.91 13.47 -18.93
CA SER A 486 3.03 14.07 -17.92
C SER A 486 2.83 13.09 -16.76
N LYS A 487 2.45 13.60 -15.60
CA LYS A 487 2.17 12.79 -14.40
C LYS A 487 1.11 11.73 -14.71
N GLU A 488 -0.01 12.15 -15.30
CA GLU A 488 -1.16 11.28 -15.58
C GLU A 488 -0.81 10.14 -16.53
N LEU A 489 0.02 10.41 -17.55
CA LEU A 489 0.48 9.38 -18.48
C LEU A 489 1.43 8.38 -17.80
N CYS A 490 2.31 8.86 -16.93
CA CYS A 490 3.19 8.00 -16.15
C CYS A 490 2.41 7.13 -15.16
N GLU A 491 1.42 7.70 -14.46
CA GLU A 491 0.54 6.96 -13.55
C GLU A 491 -0.24 5.87 -14.29
N LEU A 492 -0.84 6.17 -15.45
CA LEU A 492 -1.51 5.17 -16.30
C LEU A 492 -0.54 4.04 -16.68
N ARG A 493 0.66 4.39 -17.14
CA ARG A 493 1.71 3.42 -17.50
C ARG A 493 2.07 2.52 -16.33
N ASN A 494 2.17 3.08 -15.11
CA ASN A 494 2.45 2.36 -13.89
C ASN A 494 1.29 1.42 -13.50
N MET A 495 0.06 1.92 -13.54
CA MET A 495 -1.14 1.12 -13.24
C MET A 495 -1.27 -0.10 -14.18
N ILE A 496 -0.99 0.06 -15.47
CA ILE A 496 -1.02 -1.06 -16.44
C ILE A 496 0.07 -2.08 -16.10
N ASN A 497 1.30 -1.65 -15.78
CA ASN A 497 2.39 -2.56 -15.39
C ASN A 497 2.02 -3.34 -14.12
N VAL A 498 1.47 -2.68 -13.11
CA VAL A 498 1.06 -3.32 -11.86
C VAL A 498 -0.13 -4.26 -12.09
N GLY A 499 -1.14 -3.84 -12.84
CA GLY A 499 -2.27 -4.70 -13.21
C GLY A 499 -1.81 -5.97 -13.94
N TYR A 500 -0.84 -5.84 -14.85
CA TYR A 500 -0.19 -6.96 -15.52
C TYR A 500 0.51 -7.88 -14.51
N LEU A 501 1.29 -7.34 -13.56
CA LEU A 501 2.01 -8.12 -12.56
C LEU A 501 1.05 -8.92 -11.65
N ILE A 502 -0.01 -8.27 -11.17
CA ILE A 502 -1.06 -8.91 -10.36
C ILE A 502 -1.71 -10.06 -11.15
N THR A 503 -2.10 -9.78 -12.39
CA THR A 503 -2.77 -10.77 -13.25
C THR A 503 -1.87 -11.94 -13.58
N ARG A 504 -0.60 -11.68 -13.93
CA ARG A 504 0.39 -12.69 -14.25
C ARG A 504 0.66 -13.62 -13.07
N MET A 505 0.94 -13.07 -11.88
CA MET A 505 1.23 -13.89 -10.70
C MET A 505 -0.01 -14.67 -10.26
N ALA A 506 -1.22 -14.09 -10.42
CA ALA A 506 -2.48 -14.83 -10.20
C ALA A 506 -2.67 -16.00 -11.19
N ILE A 507 -2.26 -15.85 -12.46
CA ILE A 507 -2.30 -16.94 -13.45
C ILE A 507 -1.28 -18.04 -13.10
N GLU A 508 -0.09 -17.65 -12.62
CA GLU A 508 0.99 -18.59 -12.28
C GLU A 508 0.65 -19.42 -11.02
N ARG A 509 -0.13 -18.87 -10.06
CA ARG A 509 -0.52 -19.54 -8.82
C ARG A 509 -1.74 -20.45 -9.02
N LYS A 510 -1.51 -21.74 -9.17
CA LYS A 510 -2.56 -22.78 -9.39
C LYS A 510 -3.05 -23.41 -8.08
N GLU A 511 -3.36 -22.56 -7.10
CA GLU A 511 -3.92 -22.93 -5.80
C GLU A 511 -4.72 -21.76 -5.24
N SER A 512 -5.68 -22.01 -4.35
CA SER A 512 -6.26 -20.96 -3.50
C SER A 512 -5.49 -20.87 -2.20
N ARG A 513 -4.93 -19.69 -1.91
CA ARG A 513 -4.09 -19.47 -0.74
C ARG A 513 -4.11 -18.00 -0.31
N GLY A 514 -4.29 -17.78 0.99
CA GLY A 514 -4.41 -16.43 1.53
C GLY A 514 -5.47 -15.61 0.78
N LEU A 515 -5.08 -14.44 0.31
CA LEU A 515 -5.94 -13.52 -0.45
C LEU A 515 -6.19 -13.96 -1.90
N HIS A 516 -5.34 -14.83 -2.45
CA HIS A 516 -5.56 -15.38 -3.79
C HIS A 516 -6.57 -16.53 -3.75
N TYR A 517 -7.80 -16.26 -4.17
CA TYR A 517 -8.85 -17.27 -4.30
C TYR A 517 -9.28 -17.43 -5.76
N THR A 518 -9.28 -18.66 -6.25
CA THR A 518 -9.72 -19.01 -7.61
C THR A 518 -10.71 -20.16 -7.60
N ILE A 519 -11.78 -20.03 -8.39
CA ILE A 519 -12.80 -21.09 -8.48
C ILE A 519 -12.33 -22.34 -9.21
N ASP A 520 -11.26 -22.22 -10.02
CA ASP A 520 -10.69 -23.36 -10.75
C ASP A 520 -9.77 -24.21 -9.87
N TYR A 521 -9.23 -23.65 -8.79
CA TYR A 521 -8.37 -24.33 -7.80
C TYR A 521 -8.84 -24.00 -6.37
N PRO A 522 -10.08 -24.39 -5.98
CA PRO A 522 -10.71 -23.91 -4.74
C PRO A 522 -10.15 -24.54 -3.47
N VAL A 523 -9.40 -25.63 -3.58
CA VAL A 523 -8.86 -26.38 -2.42
C VAL A 523 -7.57 -25.73 -1.96
N HIS A 524 -7.50 -25.45 -0.65
CA HIS A 524 -6.29 -24.96 -0.02
C HIS A 524 -5.15 -25.98 -0.13
N ALA A 525 -3.91 -25.54 -0.33
CA ALA A 525 -2.77 -26.44 -0.53
C ALA A 525 -2.56 -27.42 0.63
N TYR A 526 -2.91 -27.04 1.87
CA TYR A 526 -2.84 -27.90 3.05
C TYR A 526 -3.97 -28.91 3.16
N ASP A 527 -5.10 -28.70 2.50
CA ASP A 527 -6.26 -29.62 2.55
C ASP A 527 -6.09 -30.84 1.63
N LYS A 528 -4.99 -30.88 0.87
CA LYS A 528 -4.64 -31.99 -0.04
C LYS A 528 -3.82 -33.11 0.61
N LYS A 529 -3.63 -33.09 1.94
CA LYS A 529 -2.89 -34.11 2.66
C LYS A 529 -3.81 -35.14 3.33
#